data_85c55fed47fc47276a6c8cce6422fb1c
#
_entry.id   85c55fed47fc47276a6c8cce6422fb1c
#
_cell.length_a   1.000
_cell.length_b   1.000
_cell.length_c   1.000
_cell.angle_alpha   90.00
_cell.angle_beta   90.00
_cell.angle_gamma   90.00
#
_symmetry.space_group_name_H-M   'P 1'
#
loop_
_entity.id
_entity.type
_entity.pdbx_description
1 polymer ?
#
loop_
_entity_poly.entity_id
_entity_poly.type
_entity_poly.pdbx_seq_one_letter_code
_entity_poly.pdbx_strand_id
1 'polypeptide(L)'
;MSVKAAPGLDRAAVPPVWEVEFVAVGTDLKEAVLWSPAAAEAASRATVLVDGDRHTLLPAPGAEVPVGEPGEYLLDPNPAVTRAGLVAELARATGTWQIDDRIAFLAAAAPVATPFARTLRVLDSGPWREKDLGARIRALDVGSVDIRRRGLAGDVDVLRKRLARALAGGGRRATLVMTRARDRPWALICVDA
;
A
#
# COMPACT_ATOMS: atom_id res chain seq x y z
N MET A 1 22.36 19.44 -9.68
CA MET A 1 23.05 18.55 -8.73
C MET A 1 22.04 17.57 -8.17
N SER A 2 22.40 16.30 -8.01
CA SER A 2 21.58 15.32 -7.30
C SER A 2 22.37 14.69 -6.14
N VAL A 3 21.67 14.30 -5.09
CA VAL A 3 22.27 13.67 -3.91
C VAL A 3 21.47 12.40 -3.60
N LYS A 4 22.16 11.26 -3.56
CA LYS A 4 21.60 10.00 -3.13
C LYS A 4 21.48 9.98 -1.60
N ALA A 5 20.33 9.57 -1.11
CA ALA A 5 20.02 9.46 0.32
C ALA A 5 19.37 8.11 0.67
N ALA A 6 19.36 7.78 1.95
CA ALA A 6 18.63 6.61 2.43
C ALA A 6 17.11 6.78 2.21
N PRO A 7 16.37 5.72 1.89
CA PRO A 7 14.93 5.81 1.65
C PRO A 7 14.11 6.16 2.91
N GLY A 8 14.73 6.03 4.09
CA GLY A 8 14.17 6.48 5.38
C GLY A 8 14.36 7.97 5.67
N LEU A 9 14.86 8.76 4.72
CA LEU A 9 15.08 10.20 4.85
C LEU A 9 13.89 10.91 5.48
N ASP A 10 14.16 11.75 6.49
CA ASP A 10 13.17 12.68 7.01
C ASP A 10 12.99 13.84 6.01
N ARG A 11 11.81 13.96 5.45
CA ARG A 11 11.48 15.04 4.50
C ARG A 11 11.59 16.44 5.11
N ALA A 12 11.41 16.57 6.42
CA ALA A 12 11.57 17.84 7.11
C ALA A 12 13.02 18.36 7.10
N ALA A 13 13.99 17.46 6.92
CA ALA A 13 15.40 17.80 6.79
C ALA A 13 15.80 18.24 5.37
N VAL A 14 14.92 18.12 4.38
CA VAL A 14 15.17 18.50 2.99
C VAL A 14 14.83 19.99 2.80
N PRO A 15 15.72 20.79 2.16
CA PRO A 15 15.38 22.18 1.86
C PRO A 15 14.08 22.28 1.04
N PRO A 16 13.17 23.24 1.32
CA PRO A 16 11.82 23.30 0.75
C PRO A 16 11.74 23.35 -0.77
N VAL A 17 12.79 23.85 -1.42
CA VAL A 17 12.87 24.03 -2.88
C VAL A 17 13.53 22.85 -3.61
N TRP A 18 13.93 21.82 -2.86
CA TRP A 18 14.50 20.61 -3.44
C TRP A 18 13.40 19.56 -3.67
N GLU A 19 13.50 18.87 -4.80
CA GLU A 19 12.65 17.72 -5.06
C GLU A 19 13.18 16.47 -4.36
N VAL A 20 12.27 15.63 -3.87
CA VAL A 20 12.60 14.30 -3.34
C VAL A 20 11.99 13.24 -4.25
N GLU A 21 12.83 12.47 -4.93
CA GLU A 21 12.42 11.29 -5.67
C GLU A 21 12.62 10.03 -4.81
N PHE A 22 11.58 9.21 -4.65
CA PHE A 22 11.68 7.89 -4.05
C PHE A 22 11.69 6.83 -5.13
N VAL A 23 12.74 5.99 -5.13
CA VAL A 23 12.96 4.98 -6.17
C VAL A 23 12.78 3.58 -5.59
N ALA A 24 11.92 2.80 -6.23
CA ALA A 24 11.72 1.38 -5.95
C ALA A 24 12.09 0.51 -7.15
N VAL A 25 12.54 -0.72 -6.87
CA VAL A 25 12.69 -1.78 -7.85
C VAL A 25 11.70 -2.87 -7.50
N GLY A 26 10.72 -3.10 -8.37
CA GLY A 26 9.55 -3.89 -8.01
C GLY A 26 8.87 -3.32 -6.78
N THR A 27 8.73 -4.13 -5.74
CA THR A 27 8.12 -3.73 -4.45
C THR A 27 9.11 -3.20 -3.42
N ASP A 28 10.40 -3.18 -3.74
CA ASP A 28 11.47 -2.82 -2.80
C ASP A 28 11.88 -1.36 -2.96
N LEU A 29 11.67 -0.55 -1.94
CA LEU A 29 12.17 0.82 -1.88
C LEU A 29 13.70 0.81 -1.70
N LYS A 30 14.43 1.36 -2.67
CA LYS A 30 15.90 1.29 -2.71
C LYS A 30 16.55 2.55 -2.18
N GLU A 31 16.07 3.73 -2.58
CA GLU A 31 16.73 4.99 -2.28
C GLU A 31 15.79 6.18 -2.34
N ALA A 32 16.23 7.28 -1.79
CA ALA A 32 15.74 8.61 -2.10
C ALA A 32 16.83 9.38 -2.88
N VAL A 33 16.42 10.21 -3.83
CA VAL A 33 17.30 11.12 -4.58
C VAL A 33 16.79 12.53 -4.35
N LEU A 34 17.70 13.41 -3.93
CA LEU A 34 17.43 14.84 -3.78
C LEU A 34 17.89 15.56 -5.03
N TRP A 35 17.00 16.30 -5.67
CA TRP A 35 17.30 17.10 -6.84
C TRP A 35 17.37 18.57 -6.44
N SER A 36 18.48 19.24 -6.78
CA SER A 36 18.59 20.68 -6.54
C SER A 36 17.58 21.46 -7.37
N PRO A 37 17.23 22.71 -6.99
CA PRO A 37 16.21 23.51 -7.69
C PRO A 37 16.40 23.63 -9.20
N ALA A 38 17.66 23.65 -9.66
CA ALA A 38 17.97 23.71 -11.09
C ALA A 38 17.70 22.41 -11.87
N ALA A 39 17.41 21.31 -11.15
CA ALA A 39 17.13 19.98 -11.73
C ALA A 39 15.80 19.39 -11.24
N ALA A 40 15.11 20.09 -10.34
CA ALA A 40 13.82 19.70 -9.81
C ALA A 40 12.71 19.96 -10.84
N GLU A 41 11.79 19.01 -10.96
CA GLU A 41 10.59 19.11 -11.81
C GLU A 41 9.31 19.23 -10.97
N ALA A 42 9.37 18.73 -9.70
CA ALA A 42 8.24 18.70 -8.78
C ALA A 42 8.72 18.77 -7.33
N ALA A 43 7.81 18.88 -6.36
CA ALA A 43 8.17 18.82 -4.94
C ALA A 43 8.54 17.40 -4.49
N SER A 44 7.94 16.39 -5.12
CA SER A 44 8.23 14.97 -4.88
C SER A 44 7.89 14.13 -6.09
N ARG A 45 8.49 12.95 -6.17
CA ARG A 45 8.29 12.01 -7.28
C ARG A 45 8.41 10.58 -6.76
N ALA A 46 7.57 9.68 -7.28
CA ALA A 46 7.72 8.25 -7.09
C ALA A 46 8.15 7.60 -8.39
N THR A 47 9.28 6.91 -8.37
CA THR A 47 9.80 6.15 -9.53
C THR A 47 9.80 4.67 -9.18
N VAL A 48 9.21 3.85 -10.05
CA VAL A 48 9.18 2.40 -9.93
C VAL A 48 9.83 1.80 -11.17
N LEU A 49 10.84 0.97 -10.96
CA LEU A 49 11.50 0.19 -11.99
C LEU A 49 10.94 -1.23 -11.93
N VAL A 50 10.32 -1.68 -13.00
CA VAL A 50 9.76 -3.03 -13.11
C VAL A 50 9.94 -3.55 -14.54
N ASP A 51 10.38 -4.78 -14.69
CA ASP A 51 10.59 -5.47 -15.99
C ASP A 51 11.50 -4.70 -16.97
N GLY A 52 12.43 -3.90 -16.45
CA GLY A 52 13.34 -3.07 -17.24
C GLY A 52 12.78 -1.68 -17.59
N ASP A 53 11.50 -1.43 -17.34
CA ASP A 53 10.85 -0.16 -17.59
C ASP A 53 10.90 0.77 -16.37
N ARG A 54 10.92 2.08 -16.65
CA ARG A 54 10.84 3.13 -15.66
C ARG A 54 9.47 3.80 -15.70
N HIS A 55 8.76 3.75 -14.59
CA HIS A 55 7.49 4.43 -14.40
C HIS A 55 7.62 5.53 -13.36
N THR A 56 7.07 6.71 -13.64
CA THR A 56 7.17 7.87 -12.76
C THR A 56 5.79 8.45 -12.48
N LEU A 57 5.47 8.65 -11.20
CA LEU A 57 4.28 9.35 -10.74
C LEU A 57 4.71 10.68 -10.13
N LEU A 58 4.07 11.76 -10.60
CA LEU A 58 4.31 13.14 -10.18
C LEU A 58 3.08 13.70 -9.45
N PRO A 59 3.25 14.71 -8.59
CA PRO A 59 2.13 15.48 -8.08
C PRO A 59 1.32 16.08 -9.23
N ALA A 60 0.01 15.97 -9.15
CA ALA A 60 -0.91 16.57 -10.10
C ALA A 60 -2.09 17.19 -9.36
N PRO A 61 -2.52 18.41 -9.74
CA PRO A 61 -3.74 18.98 -9.20
C PRO A 61 -4.94 18.12 -9.58
N GLY A 62 -5.95 18.10 -8.73
CA GLY A 62 -7.16 17.33 -9.00
C GLY A 62 -8.15 17.39 -7.85
N ALA A 63 -9.33 16.82 -8.08
CA ALA A 63 -10.37 16.72 -7.07
C ALA A 63 -9.91 15.92 -5.86
N GLU A 64 -10.53 16.18 -4.74
CA GLU A 64 -10.37 15.38 -3.53
C GLU A 64 -10.75 13.91 -3.81
N VAL A 65 -9.94 13.00 -3.30
CA VAL A 65 -10.18 11.57 -3.45
C VAL A 65 -11.22 11.14 -2.41
N PRO A 66 -12.32 10.50 -2.83
CA PRO A 66 -13.34 10.08 -1.87
C PRO A 66 -12.82 9.00 -0.92
N VAL A 67 -13.34 9.01 0.30
CA VAL A 67 -13.16 7.94 1.29
C VAL A 67 -14.41 7.07 1.32
N GLY A 68 -14.26 5.78 1.08
CA GLY A 68 -15.37 4.82 0.98
C GLY A 68 -15.13 3.52 1.74
N GLU A 69 -16.10 2.62 1.68
CA GLU A 69 -15.94 1.26 2.20
C GLU A 69 -14.93 0.47 1.31
N PRO A 70 -14.28 -0.57 1.86
CA PRO A 70 -13.48 -1.48 1.04
C PRO A 70 -14.29 -2.07 -0.13
N GLY A 71 -13.69 -2.08 -1.32
CA GLY A 71 -14.29 -2.63 -2.53
C GLY A 71 -13.97 -4.12 -2.75
N GLU A 72 -14.29 -4.61 -3.95
CA GLU A 72 -13.93 -5.97 -4.36
C GLU A 72 -12.42 -6.17 -4.53
N TYR A 73 -11.71 -5.06 -4.78
CA TYR A 73 -10.25 -5.04 -4.92
C TYR A 73 -9.65 -4.02 -3.98
N LEU A 74 -8.48 -4.37 -3.46
CA LEU A 74 -7.64 -3.51 -2.63
C LEU A 74 -6.31 -3.29 -3.36
N LEU A 75 -5.89 -2.04 -3.47
CA LEU A 75 -4.56 -1.70 -3.95
C LEU A 75 -3.66 -1.41 -2.74
N ASP A 76 -2.50 -2.08 -2.70
CA ASP A 76 -1.40 -1.79 -1.78
C ASP A 76 -0.36 -0.93 -2.53
N PRO A 77 -0.37 0.40 -2.37
CA PRO A 77 0.54 1.28 -3.07
C PRO A 77 2.00 0.94 -2.81
N ASN A 78 2.81 1.06 -3.86
CA ASN A 78 4.25 0.89 -3.79
C ASN A 78 4.85 1.80 -2.71
N PRO A 79 5.87 1.35 -1.96
CA PRO A 79 6.53 2.19 -0.96
C PRO A 79 7.05 3.52 -1.50
N ALA A 80 7.48 3.59 -2.76
CA ALA A 80 7.88 4.86 -3.38
C ALA A 80 6.72 5.86 -3.44
N VAL A 81 5.51 5.41 -3.81
CA VAL A 81 4.30 6.24 -3.86
C VAL A 81 3.91 6.75 -2.48
N THR A 82 3.92 5.86 -1.47
CA THR A 82 3.57 6.24 -0.10
C THR A 82 4.59 7.20 0.51
N ARG A 83 5.88 7.00 0.25
CA ARG A 83 6.96 7.88 0.73
C ARG A 83 6.94 9.23 0.02
N ALA A 84 6.62 9.27 -1.27
CA ALA A 84 6.46 10.51 -2.02
C ALA A 84 5.20 11.31 -1.61
N GLY A 85 4.24 10.68 -0.91
CA GLY A 85 2.96 11.30 -0.53
C GLY A 85 1.98 11.38 -1.69
N LEU A 86 2.09 10.48 -2.68
CA LEU A 86 1.35 10.54 -3.96
C LEU A 86 0.21 9.51 -4.03
N VAL A 87 -0.36 9.11 -2.88
CA VAL A 87 -1.46 8.14 -2.84
C VAL A 87 -2.73 8.70 -3.47
N ALA A 88 -3.01 9.97 -3.27
CA ALA A 88 -4.16 10.65 -3.88
C ALA A 88 -4.01 10.76 -5.40
N GLU A 89 -2.80 11.04 -5.88
CA GLU A 89 -2.47 11.08 -7.32
C GLU A 89 -2.69 9.70 -7.96
N LEU A 90 -2.21 8.65 -7.30
CA LEU A 90 -2.45 7.28 -7.74
C LEU A 90 -3.95 6.96 -7.79
N ALA A 91 -4.70 7.34 -6.75
CA ALA A 91 -6.14 7.11 -6.71
C ALA A 91 -6.86 7.79 -7.87
N ARG A 92 -6.53 9.06 -8.16
CA ARG A 92 -7.10 9.79 -9.31
C ARG A 92 -6.73 9.16 -10.64
N ALA A 93 -5.45 8.78 -10.81
CA ALA A 93 -4.97 8.17 -12.06
C ALA A 93 -5.61 6.80 -12.34
N THR A 94 -6.05 6.10 -11.30
CA THR A 94 -6.62 4.75 -11.41
C THR A 94 -8.14 4.70 -11.22
N GLY A 95 -8.79 5.82 -10.90
CA GLY A 95 -10.23 5.87 -10.63
C GLY A 95 -10.63 5.12 -9.36
N THR A 96 -9.73 5.02 -8.39
CA THR A 96 -9.93 4.33 -7.12
C THR A 96 -10.24 5.31 -5.99
N TRP A 97 -10.61 4.79 -4.81
CA TRP A 97 -10.90 5.61 -3.62
C TRP A 97 -10.10 5.13 -2.41
N GLN A 98 -9.93 5.97 -1.41
CA GLN A 98 -9.29 5.61 -0.15
C GLN A 98 -10.28 4.87 0.75
N ILE A 99 -9.81 3.88 1.51
CA ILE A 99 -10.62 3.22 2.55
C ILE A 99 -10.59 4.00 3.88
N ASP A 100 -9.58 4.88 4.02
CA ASP A 100 -9.37 5.74 5.19
C ASP A 100 -8.44 6.89 4.76
N ASP A 101 -8.67 8.10 5.22
CA ASP A 101 -7.91 9.30 4.84
C ASP A 101 -6.45 9.29 5.31
N ARG A 102 -6.16 8.50 6.35
CA ARG A 102 -4.82 8.36 6.95
C ARG A 102 -4.09 7.09 6.56
N ILE A 103 -4.71 6.23 5.77
CA ILE A 103 -4.17 4.92 5.42
C ILE A 103 -3.93 4.82 3.91
N ALA A 104 -2.72 4.45 3.54
CA ALA A 104 -2.31 4.33 2.15
C ALA A 104 -2.79 3.02 1.48
N PHE A 105 -4.06 2.64 1.68
CA PHE A 105 -4.73 1.62 0.88
C PHE A 105 -5.84 2.24 0.05
N LEU A 106 -5.96 1.77 -1.20
CA LEU A 106 -7.02 2.20 -2.10
C LEU A 106 -7.95 1.02 -2.38
N ALA A 107 -9.20 1.32 -2.68
CA ALA A 107 -10.19 0.32 -3.06
C ALA A 107 -10.69 0.56 -4.48
N ALA A 108 -11.09 -0.52 -5.15
CA ALA A 108 -11.65 -0.50 -6.49
C ALA A 108 -12.81 -1.50 -6.63
N ALA A 109 -13.72 -1.23 -7.57
CA ALA A 109 -14.79 -2.14 -7.95
C ALA A 109 -14.35 -3.20 -8.99
N ALA A 110 -13.22 -2.95 -9.68
CA ALA A 110 -12.66 -3.82 -10.71
C ALA A 110 -11.14 -3.93 -10.54
N PRO A 111 -10.48 -4.96 -11.10
CA PRO A 111 -9.03 -5.09 -11.01
C PRO A 111 -8.33 -3.94 -11.73
N VAL A 112 -7.27 -3.42 -11.12
CA VAL A 112 -6.47 -2.31 -11.64
C VAL A 112 -5.05 -2.78 -11.92
N ALA A 113 -4.60 -2.65 -13.15
CA ALA A 113 -3.21 -2.91 -13.53
C ALA A 113 -2.42 -1.58 -13.47
N THR A 114 -1.42 -1.52 -12.60
CA THR A 114 -0.55 -0.35 -12.46
C THR A 114 0.81 -0.76 -11.87
N PRO A 115 1.92 -0.16 -12.31
CA PRO A 115 3.24 -0.41 -11.70
C PRO A 115 3.36 0.21 -10.29
N PHE A 116 2.44 1.08 -9.91
CA PHE A 116 2.49 1.85 -8.67
C PHE A 116 1.77 1.20 -7.49
N ALA A 117 1.11 0.07 -7.68
CA ALA A 117 0.47 -0.67 -6.59
C ALA A 117 0.34 -2.16 -6.94
N ARG A 118 0.33 -3.00 -5.90
CA ARG A 118 -0.12 -4.38 -6.01
C ARG A 118 -1.64 -4.41 -5.86
N THR A 119 -2.32 -5.03 -6.80
CA THR A 119 -3.78 -5.24 -6.74
C THR A 119 -4.08 -6.59 -6.12
N LEU A 120 -4.97 -6.59 -5.16
CA LEU A 120 -5.43 -7.77 -4.43
C LEU A 120 -6.94 -7.91 -4.59
N ARG A 121 -7.44 -9.12 -4.85
CA ARG A 121 -8.87 -9.42 -4.80
C ARG A 121 -9.29 -9.70 -3.36
N VAL A 122 -10.32 -9.01 -2.88
CA VAL A 122 -10.87 -9.18 -1.53
C VAL A 122 -11.78 -10.42 -1.51
N LEU A 123 -11.47 -11.37 -0.64
CA LEU A 123 -12.30 -12.56 -0.40
C LEU A 123 -13.23 -12.36 0.79
N ASP A 124 -12.79 -11.58 1.78
CA ASP A 124 -13.54 -11.31 3.00
C ASP A 124 -13.11 -9.97 3.59
N SER A 125 -14.05 -9.22 4.11
CA SER A 125 -13.86 -7.87 4.64
C SER A 125 -14.78 -7.64 5.83
N GLY A 126 -14.27 -7.04 6.90
CA GLY A 126 -15.10 -6.75 8.08
C GLY A 126 -14.31 -6.13 9.23
N PRO A 127 -15.02 -5.76 10.30
CA PRO A 127 -14.39 -5.20 11.49
C PRO A 127 -13.27 -6.10 12.03
N TRP A 128 -12.20 -5.46 12.51
CA TRP A 128 -11.12 -6.19 13.18
C TRP A 128 -11.60 -6.84 14.46
N ARG A 129 -11.64 -8.16 14.47
CA ARG A 129 -11.91 -8.99 15.65
C ARG A 129 -10.97 -10.19 15.63
N GLU A 130 -9.87 -10.09 16.35
CA GLU A 130 -8.81 -11.12 16.31
C GLU A 130 -9.33 -12.54 16.57
N LYS A 131 -10.28 -12.69 17.51
CA LYS A 131 -10.89 -13.98 17.85
C LYS A 131 -11.66 -14.65 16.69
N ASP A 132 -12.14 -13.85 15.74
CA ASP A 132 -12.96 -14.33 14.61
C ASP A 132 -12.11 -14.69 13.39
N LEU A 133 -10.87 -14.18 13.32
CA LEU A 133 -9.98 -14.33 12.15
C LEU A 133 -9.72 -15.80 11.83
N GLY A 134 -9.51 -16.65 12.84
CA GLY A 134 -9.27 -18.08 12.61
C GLY A 134 -10.45 -18.78 11.94
N ALA A 135 -11.68 -18.42 12.28
CA ALA A 135 -12.88 -18.96 11.63
C ALA A 135 -13.03 -18.47 10.20
N ARG A 136 -12.79 -17.16 9.96
CA ARG A 136 -12.82 -16.54 8.63
C ARG A 136 -11.78 -17.18 7.69
N ILE A 137 -10.55 -17.40 8.18
CA ILE A 137 -9.45 -18.04 7.44
C ILE A 137 -9.82 -19.47 7.04
N ARG A 138 -10.38 -20.28 7.98
CA ARG A 138 -10.81 -21.65 7.68
C ARG A 138 -11.93 -21.70 6.64
N ALA A 139 -12.92 -20.81 6.74
CA ALA A 139 -14.04 -20.75 5.81
C ALA A 139 -13.60 -20.46 4.37
N LEU A 140 -12.43 -19.85 4.18
CA LEU A 140 -11.86 -19.50 2.88
C LEU A 140 -10.82 -20.53 2.37
N ASP A 141 -10.59 -21.62 3.09
CA ASP A 141 -9.58 -22.63 2.76
C ASP A 141 -8.17 -22.01 2.55
N VAL A 142 -7.74 -21.18 3.50
CA VAL A 142 -6.43 -20.53 3.45
C VAL A 142 -5.39 -21.41 4.08
N GLY A 143 -4.34 -21.76 3.32
CA GLY A 143 -3.23 -22.60 3.76
C GLY A 143 -2.00 -21.83 4.23
N SER A 144 -1.83 -20.60 3.75
CA SER A 144 -0.75 -19.72 4.19
C SER A 144 -1.19 -18.24 4.18
N VAL A 145 -0.63 -17.44 5.10
CA VAL A 145 -1.02 -16.03 5.27
C VAL A 145 0.22 -15.16 5.35
N ASP A 146 0.28 -14.17 4.43
CA ASP A 146 1.11 -12.98 4.60
C ASP A 146 0.32 -11.92 5.34
N ILE A 147 0.95 -11.22 6.29
CA ILE A 147 0.28 -10.19 7.08
C ILE A 147 0.79 -8.80 6.67
N ARG A 148 -0.11 -7.95 6.19
CA ARG A 148 0.13 -6.54 5.90
C ARG A 148 -0.54 -5.68 6.97
N ARG A 149 0.24 -4.82 7.63
CA ARG A 149 -0.25 -3.97 8.73
C ARG A 149 -0.04 -2.50 8.39
N ARG A 150 -1.14 -1.72 8.36
CA ARG A 150 -1.11 -0.26 8.31
C ARG A 150 -2.23 0.31 9.19
N GLY A 151 -1.89 1.19 10.11
CA GLY A 151 -2.86 1.93 10.93
C GLY A 151 -3.45 1.18 12.13
N LEU A 152 -3.08 -0.08 12.37
CA LEU A 152 -3.41 -0.79 13.60
C LEU A 152 -2.15 -1.14 14.39
N ALA A 153 -2.23 -1.01 15.72
CA ALA A 153 -1.25 -1.57 16.63
C ALA A 153 -1.39 -3.10 16.68
N GLY A 154 -0.31 -3.78 17.04
CA GLY A 154 -0.29 -5.23 17.23
C GLY A 154 1.02 -5.84 16.77
N ASP A 155 1.35 -6.99 17.33
CA ASP A 155 2.53 -7.78 16.96
C ASP A 155 2.14 -8.80 15.88
N VAL A 156 2.71 -8.61 14.68
CA VAL A 156 2.44 -9.45 13.50
C VAL A 156 2.92 -10.89 13.73
N ASP A 157 4.03 -11.10 14.46
CA ASP A 157 4.59 -12.43 14.68
C ASP A 157 3.77 -13.20 15.73
N VAL A 158 3.27 -12.51 16.74
CA VAL A 158 2.32 -13.10 17.70
C VAL A 158 1.04 -13.51 16.99
N LEU A 159 0.50 -12.62 16.15
CA LEU A 159 -0.69 -12.92 15.37
C LEU A 159 -0.47 -14.11 14.43
N ARG A 160 0.64 -14.14 13.71
CA ARG A 160 1.00 -15.25 12.80
C ARG A 160 1.02 -16.60 13.54
N LYS A 161 1.63 -16.67 14.73
CA LYS A 161 1.67 -17.88 15.56
C LYS A 161 0.26 -18.32 16.00
N ARG A 162 -0.61 -17.38 16.35
CA ARG A 162 -2.01 -17.69 16.73
C ARG A 162 -2.81 -18.22 15.55
N LEU A 163 -2.66 -17.63 14.37
CA LEU A 163 -3.37 -18.03 13.16
C LEU A 163 -2.88 -19.36 12.57
N ALA A 164 -1.66 -19.80 12.89
CA ALA A 164 -1.07 -21.03 12.35
C ALA A 164 -1.98 -22.28 12.52
N ARG A 165 -2.76 -22.35 13.62
CA ARG A 165 -3.71 -23.45 13.88
C ARG A 165 -4.99 -23.37 13.04
N ALA A 166 -5.24 -22.26 12.39
CA ALA A 166 -6.42 -22.03 11.55
C ALA A 166 -6.12 -22.27 10.06
N LEU A 167 -4.84 -22.40 9.69
CA LEU A 167 -4.42 -22.59 8.30
C LEU A 167 -4.69 -24.04 7.86
N ALA A 168 -5.25 -24.21 6.66
CA ALA A 168 -5.47 -25.53 6.06
C ALA A 168 -4.18 -26.02 5.39
N GLY A 169 -3.82 -27.27 5.60
CA GLY A 169 -2.72 -27.89 4.85
C GLY A 169 -3.05 -27.94 3.35
N GLY A 170 -2.25 -27.29 2.52
CA GLY A 170 -2.45 -27.26 1.06
C GLY A 170 -3.49 -26.27 0.54
N GLY A 171 -4.08 -25.42 1.40
CA GLY A 171 -5.01 -24.37 1.01
C GLY A 171 -4.32 -23.18 0.30
N ARG A 172 -5.13 -22.22 -0.18
CA ARG A 172 -4.63 -21.06 -0.93
C ARG A 172 -3.72 -20.15 -0.10
N ARG A 173 -2.80 -19.46 -0.76
CA ARG A 173 -2.06 -18.35 -0.16
C ARG A 173 -2.93 -17.10 -0.12
N ALA A 174 -2.99 -16.42 1.02
CA ALA A 174 -3.73 -15.18 1.17
C ALA A 174 -2.89 -14.09 1.85
N THR A 175 -3.33 -12.86 1.71
CA THR A 175 -2.82 -11.70 2.44
C THR A 175 -3.89 -11.24 3.44
N LEU A 176 -3.57 -11.30 4.74
CA LEU A 176 -4.37 -10.68 5.80
C LEU A 176 -3.93 -9.22 5.95
N VAL A 177 -4.83 -8.31 5.68
CA VAL A 177 -4.60 -6.88 5.85
C VAL A 177 -5.19 -6.42 7.18
N MET A 178 -4.32 -5.95 8.08
CA MET A 178 -4.66 -5.31 9.35
C MET A 178 -4.67 -3.80 9.15
N THR A 179 -5.82 -3.17 9.16
CA THR A 179 -5.91 -1.77 8.78
C THR A 179 -7.06 -1.04 9.47
N ARG A 180 -7.32 0.17 9.05
CA ARG A 180 -8.50 0.96 9.36
C ARG A 180 -9.30 1.17 8.09
N ALA A 181 -10.59 1.25 8.22
CA ALA A 181 -11.50 1.72 7.19
C ALA A 181 -12.47 2.70 7.82
N ARG A 182 -12.55 3.91 7.28
CA ARG A 182 -13.37 5.02 7.83
C ARG A 182 -13.20 5.16 9.34
N ASP A 183 -11.95 5.26 9.76
CA ASP A 183 -11.52 5.46 11.14
C ASP A 183 -11.81 4.30 12.11
N ARG A 184 -12.28 3.14 11.60
CA ARG A 184 -12.55 1.94 12.40
C ARG A 184 -11.52 0.84 12.14
N PRO A 185 -11.10 0.07 13.17
CA PRO A 185 -10.28 -1.13 12.98
C PRO A 185 -10.93 -2.11 12.01
N TRP A 186 -10.18 -2.57 11.00
CA TRP A 186 -10.69 -3.39 9.91
C TRP A 186 -9.73 -4.50 9.51
N ALA A 187 -10.27 -5.60 9.02
CA ALA A 187 -9.51 -6.71 8.47
C ALA A 187 -10.04 -7.09 7.09
N LEU A 188 -9.11 -7.31 6.14
CA LEU A 188 -9.43 -7.90 4.84
C LEU A 188 -8.59 -9.16 4.67
N ILE A 189 -9.18 -10.18 4.04
CA ILE A 189 -8.48 -11.39 3.59
C ILE A 189 -8.51 -11.36 2.08
N CYS A 190 -7.34 -11.30 1.46
CA CYS A 190 -7.18 -11.06 0.03
C CYS A 190 -6.30 -12.12 -0.61
N VAL A 191 -6.43 -12.27 -1.94
CA VAL A 191 -5.50 -13.02 -2.79
C VAL A 191 -4.96 -12.12 -3.89
N ASP A 192 -3.90 -12.54 -4.58
CA ASP A 192 -3.44 -11.83 -5.77
C ASP A 192 -4.56 -11.80 -6.82
N ALA A 193 -4.70 -10.65 -7.50
CA ALA A 193 -5.71 -10.41 -8.54
C ALA A 193 -5.24 -10.89 -9.90
#